data_89836c1e4a4ab7d12719068ee2a153ad
#
_entry.id   89836c1e4a4ab7d12719068ee2a153ad
#
_cell.length_a   1.000
_cell.length_b   1.000
_cell.length_c   1.000
_cell.angle_alpha   90.00
_cell.angle_beta   90.00
_cell.angle_gamma   90.00
#
_symmetry.space_group_name_H-M   'P 1'
#
loop_
_entity.id
_entity.type
_entity.pdbx_description
1 polymer ?
#
loop_
_entity_poly.entity_id
_entity_poly.type
_entity_poly.pdbx_seq_one_letter_code
_entity_poly.pdbx_strand_id
1 'polypeptide(L)'
;MAVARDGDMVVVGGESGGQPQAHAEVEALSLVGGKWSAWPSLNQGRHGTGAALIGNELYVAAGCANRGGSPEINSVEKIIWPQAETK
;
A
#
# COMPACT_ATOMS: atom_id res chain seq x y z
N MET A 1 1.64 2.76 -5.48
CA MET A 1 1.86 3.87 -4.54
C MET A 1 2.89 3.43 -3.52
N ALA A 2 3.81 4.27 -3.15
CA ALA A 2 4.89 3.92 -2.24
C ALA A 2 5.08 5.00 -1.17
N VAL A 3 5.38 4.56 0.05
CA VAL A 3 5.64 5.43 1.20
C VAL A 3 6.89 4.92 1.91
N ALA A 4 7.78 5.81 2.28
CA ALA A 4 9.02 5.45 2.97
C ALA A 4 9.03 6.02 4.40
N ARG A 5 9.55 5.23 5.32
CA ARG A 5 9.73 5.63 6.72
C ARG A 5 10.76 4.72 7.40
N ASP A 6 11.69 5.33 8.13
CA ASP A 6 12.61 4.61 9.03
C ASP A 6 13.35 3.45 8.37
N GLY A 7 13.80 3.65 7.13
CA GLY A 7 14.57 2.63 6.42
C GLY A 7 13.73 1.57 5.71
N ASP A 8 12.41 1.71 5.73
CA ASP A 8 11.51 0.82 5.00
C ASP A 8 10.76 1.60 3.93
N MET A 9 10.52 0.94 2.81
CA MET A 9 9.63 1.44 1.76
C MET A 9 8.46 0.50 1.62
N VAL A 10 7.25 1.04 1.72
CA VAL A 10 6.02 0.24 1.59
C VAL A 10 5.36 0.55 0.27
N VAL A 11 5.06 -0.50 -0.48
CA VAL A 11 4.37 -0.41 -1.77
C VAL A 11 2.96 -0.93 -1.59
N VAL A 12 1.98 -0.14 -1.98
CA VAL A 12 0.57 -0.41 -1.73
C VAL A 12 -0.16 -0.47 -3.06
N GLY A 13 -0.79 -1.61 -3.33
CA GLY A 13 -1.65 -1.77 -4.49
C GLY A 13 -0.93 -1.57 -5.82
N GLY A 14 -1.63 -0.94 -6.75
CA GLY A 14 -1.12 -0.66 -8.08
C GLY A 14 -1.88 -1.41 -9.16
N GLU A 15 -1.45 -1.22 -10.42
CA GLU A 15 -2.05 -1.92 -11.54
C GLU A 15 -0.99 -2.60 -12.39
N SER A 16 -1.40 -3.61 -13.14
CA SER A 16 -0.53 -4.29 -14.09
C SER A 16 -1.33 -4.77 -15.29
N GLY A 17 -0.63 -5.08 -16.38
CA GLY A 17 -1.27 -5.63 -17.57
C GLY A 17 -1.76 -7.06 -17.41
N GLY A 18 -1.37 -7.75 -16.34
CA GLY A 18 -1.68 -9.15 -16.12
C GLY A 18 -3.05 -9.43 -15.52
N GLN A 19 -3.73 -8.41 -15.02
CA GLN A 19 -5.06 -8.59 -14.44
C GLN A 19 -5.91 -7.32 -14.55
N PRO A 20 -7.24 -7.47 -14.73
CA PRO A 20 -8.12 -6.30 -14.80
C PRO A 20 -8.28 -5.58 -13.47
N GLN A 21 -8.28 -6.31 -12.34
CA GLN A 21 -8.42 -5.72 -11.02
C GLN A 21 -7.11 -5.09 -10.59
N ALA A 22 -7.18 -3.98 -9.87
CA ALA A 22 -6.02 -3.40 -9.23
C ALA A 22 -5.52 -4.35 -8.12
N HIS A 23 -4.23 -4.29 -7.84
CA HIS A 23 -3.62 -5.14 -6.83
C HIS A 23 -4.04 -4.71 -5.43
N ALA A 24 -4.20 -5.70 -4.54
CA ALA A 24 -4.49 -5.47 -3.14
C ALA A 24 -3.27 -5.72 -2.25
N GLU A 25 -2.19 -6.21 -2.81
CA GLU A 25 -0.99 -6.55 -2.05
C GLU A 25 -0.35 -5.31 -1.46
N VAL A 26 0.17 -5.47 -0.24
CA VAL A 26 0.97 -4.46 0.44
C VAL A 26 2.29 -5.13 0.79
N GLU A 27 3.39 -4.54 0.32
CA GLU A 27 4.71 -5.15 0.49
C GLU A 27 5.69 -4.10 1.01
N ALA A 28 6.58 -4.54 1.88
CA ALA A 28 7.59 -3.67 2.46
C ALA A 28 8.99 -4.12 2.03
N LEU A 29 9.82 -3.16 1.65
CA LEU A 29 11.22 -3.38 1.33
C LEU A 29 12.07 -2.76 2.42
N SER A 30 12.89 -3.58 3.08
CA SER A 30 13.91 -3.07 3.99
C SER A 30 15.05 -2.50 3.15
N LEU A 31 15.29 -1.20 3.26
CA LEU A 31 16.34 -0.55 2.47
C LEU A 31 17.74 -0.92 2.94
N VAL A 32 17.88 -1.31 4.20
CA VAL A 32 19.16 -1.76 4.75
C VAL A 32 19.50 -3.17 4.27
N GLY A 33 18.55 -4.09 4.42
CA GLY A 33 18.79 -5.49 4.08
C GLY A 33 18.44 -5.88 2.66
N GLY A 34 17.69 -5.04 1.96
CA GLY A 34 17.22 -5.35 0.61
C GLY A 34 16.22 -6.48 0.54
N LYS A 35 15.51 -6.77 1.62
CA LYS A 35 14.55 -7.86 1.68
C LYS A 35 13.12 -7.34 1.64
N TRP A 36 12.28 -8.05 0.87
CA TRP A 36 10.85 -7.80 0.81
C TRP A 36 10.11 -8.63 1.83
N SER A 37 9.05 -8.08 2.38
CA SER A 37 8.13 -8.81 3.25
C SER A 37 6.70 -8.42 2.90
N ALA A 38 5.77 -9.34 3.10
CA ALA A 38 4.35 -9.07 2.85
C ALA A 38 3.71 -8.54 4.12
N TRP A 39 2.90 -7.50 3.96
CA TRP A 39 2.04 -6.97 5.00
C TRP A 39 0.60 -7.40 4.71
N PRO A 40 -0.33 -7.21 5.64
CA PRO A 40 -1.74 -7.51 5.35
C PRO A 40 -2.21 -6.74 4.12
N SER A 41 -2.93 -7.44 3.24
CA SER A 41 -3.43 -6.85 2.01
C SER A 41 -4.55 -5.85 2.28
N LEU A 42 -4.78 -4.96 1.31
CA LEU A 42 -5.96 -4.12 1.30
C LEU A 42 -7.22 -4.98 1.18
N ASN A 43 -8.33 -4.51 1.73
CA ASN A 43 -9.63 -5.13 1.51
C ASN A 43 -10.10 -4.92 0.06
N GLN A 44 -9.77 -3.77 -0.50
CA GLN A 44 -10.08 -3.44 -1.88
C GLN A 44 -8.80 -3.02 -2.60
N GLY A 45 -8.39 -3.80 -3.58
CA GLY A 45 -7.26 -3.44 -4.44
C GLY A 45 -7.51 -2.11 -5.13
N ARG A 46 -6.45 -1.31 -5.28
CA ARG A 46 -6.57 0.03 -5.86
C ARG A 46 -5.26 0.52 -6.44
N HIS A 47 -5.38 1.42 -7.40
CA HIS A 47 -4.24 2.17 -7.94
C HIS A 47 -4.62 3.64 -8.08
N GLY A 48 -3.64 4.50 -8.28
CA GLY A 48 -3.89 5.93 -8.34
C GLY A 48 -4.42 6.49 -7.03
N THR A 49 -4.09 5.86 -5.91
CA THR A 49 -4.61 6.18 -4.59
C THR A 49 -3.76 7.26 -3.91
N GLY A 50 -4.39 8.03 -3.03
CA GLY A 50 -3.67 8.93 -2.14
C GLY A 50 -3.30 8.25 -0.84
N ALA A 51 -2.29 8.77 -0.17
CA ALA A 51 -1.85 8.22 1.11
C ALA A 51 -1.37 9.30 2.05
N ALA A 52 -1.56 9.07 3.35
CA ALA A 52 -1.04 9.93 4.40
C ALA A 52 -0.59 9.06 5.57
N LEU A 53 0.61 9.34 6.07
CA LEU A 53 1.15 8.65 7.25
C LEU A 53 1.00 9.57 8.45
N ILE A 54 0.24 9.12 9.43
CA ILE A 54 -0.01 9.88 10.66
C ILE A 54 0.38 8.99 11.83
N GLY A 55 1.46 9.36 12.50
CA GLY A 55 2.05 8.47 13.51
C GLY A 55 2.50 7.15 12.86
N ASN A 56 1.97 6.04 13.34
CA ASN A 56 2.25 4.73 12.75
C ASN A 56 1.04 4.19 11.95
N GLU A 57 0.15 5.07 11.54
CA GLU A 57 -1.04 4.70 10.76
C GLU A 57 -0.92 5.27 9.35
N LEU A 58 -0.93 4.39 8.37
CA LEU A 58 -0.93 4.76 6.96
C LEU A 58 -2.35 4.70 6.44
N TYR A 59 -2.86 5.85 6.02
CA TYR A 59 -4.20 5.95 5.43
C TYR A 59 -4.08 5.94 3.91
N VAL A 60 -4.86 5.10 3.27
CA VAL A 60 -4.91 4.97 1.82
C VAL A 60 -6.33 5.28 1.38
N ALA A 61 -6.48 6.25 0.50
CA ALA A 61 -7.80 6.77 0.16
C ALA A 61 -8.03 6.83 -1.34
N ALA A 62 -9.25 6.52 -1.74
CA ALA A 62 -9.72 6.70 -3.12
C ALA A 62 -8.93 5.87 -4.14
N GLY A 63 -8.84 6.33 -5.37
CA GLY A 63 -8.20 5.63 -6.46
C GLY A 63 -9.22 4.87 -7.30
N CYS A 64 -8.73 3.88 -8.07
CA CYS A 64 -9.56 3.08 -8.96
C CYS A 64 -9.41 1.59 -8.64
N ALA A 65 -10.51 0.85 -8.78
CA ALA A 65 -10.56 -0.57 -8.44
C ALA A 65 -10.00 -1.48 -9.53
N ASN A 66 -9.99 -1.00 -10.77
CA ASN A 66 -9.52 -1.79 -11.90
C ASN A 66 -8.39 -1.09 -12.63
N ARG A 67 -7.70 -1.83 -13.44
CA ARG A 67 -6.72 -1.31 -14.38
C ARG A 67 -7.39 -0.21 -15.23
N GLY A 68 -6.67 0.88 -15.45
CA GLY A 68 -7.22 2.05 -16.14
C GLY A 68 -7.80 3.06 -15.15
N GLY A 69 -8.86 3.75 -15.53
CA GLY A 69 -9.39 4.88 -14.77
C GLY A 69 -10.72 4.65 -14.08
N SER A 70 -11.21 3.41 -14.00
CA SER A 70 -12.52 3.13 -13.40
C SER A 70 -12.60 1.71 -12.88
N PRO A 71 -13.56 1.40 -11.97
CA PRO A 71 -14.41 2.36 -11.28
C PRO A 71 -13.63 3.10 -10.19
N GLU A 72 -14.04 4.33 -9.92
CA GLU A 72 -13.47 5.12 -8.85
C GLU A 72 -13.92 4.58 -7.49
N ILE A 73 -13.04 4.72 -6.50
CA ILE A 73 -13.27 4.24 -5.13
C ILE A 73 -13.33 5.45 -4.21
N ASN A 74 -14.29 5.44 -3.28
CA ASN A 74 -14.38 6.50 -2.27
C ASN A 74 -14.06 6.01 -0.87
N SER A 75 -13.60 4.78 -0.73
CA SER A 75 -13.26 4.21 0.58
C SER A 75 -11.86 4.60 1.03
N VAL A 76 -11.65 4.55 2.33
CA VAL A 76 -10.38 4.78 2.97
C VAL A 76 -10.02 3.53 3.76
N GLU A 77 -8.78 3.08 3.63
CA GLU A 77 -8.27 1.95 4.41
C GLU A 77 -7.09 2.41 5.25
N LYS A 78 -6.95 1.82 6.41
CA LYS A 78 -5.85 2.11 7.31
C LYS A 78 -4.95 0.89 7.44
N ILE A 79 -3.65 1.11 7.31
CA ILE A 79 -2.62 0.08 7.50
C ILE A 79 -1.79 0.51 8.71
N ILE A 80 -1.66 -0.37 9.70
CA ILE A 80 -0.81 -0.08 10.85
C ILE A 80 0.63 -0.37 10.47
N TRP A 81 1.48 0.63 10.56
CA TRP A 81 2.91 0.48 10.30
C TRP A 81 3.53 -0.24 11.49
N PRO A 82 4.10 -1.44 11.29
CA PRO A 82 4.68 -2.16 12.40
C PRO A 82 5.80 -1.37 13.05
N GLN A 83 5.81 -1.37 14.37
CA GLN A 83 6.88 -0.73 15.10
C GLN A 83 8.04 -1.71 15.26
N ALA A 84 9.26 -1.18 15.30
CA ALA A 84 10.42 -2.01 15.58
C ALA A 84 10.28 -2.63 16.96
N GLU A 85 10.64 -3.90 17.06
CA GLU A 85 10.65 -4.57 18.35
C GLU A 85 11.70 -3.95 19.24
N THR A 86 11.33 -3.74 20.48
CA THR A 86 12.26 -3.29 21.52
C THR A 86 12.66 -4.48 22.35
N LYS A 87 13.93 -4.72 22.42
CA LYS A 87 14.48 -5.81 23.22
C LYS A 87 15.01 -5.28 24.54
#